data_5474bd28ee0b79602c4be0837575dd1f
#
_entry.id   5474bd28ee0b79602c4be0837575dd1f
#
_cell.length_a   1.000
_cell.length_b   1.000
_cell.length_c   1.000
_cell.angle_alpha   90.00
_cell.angle_beta   90.00
_cell.angle_gamma   90.00
#
_symmetry.space_group_name_H-M   'P 1'
#
loop_
_entity.id
_entity.type
_entity.pdbx_description
1 polymer ?
#
loop_
_entity_poly.entity_id
_entity_poly.type
_entity_poly.pdbx_seq_one_letter_code
_entity_poly.pdbx_strand_id
1 'polypeptide(L)'
;SDYEIVLVDNNCADNTRGVCEQFAEANPEIAFRYVLEPEQGLSAARNKGIKEAKGEIIIYVDDDALVDTDYIRQYAEHFAAHPDTMAAGGPIEPLYETEEPSWMSPYTKALLTAWMNYGDKVREYPKGRYPGGGNAAYRKEVFDRVGLFNTELGRKGNLLLASEEKDIFDKMKALGMKVLYLPTPV
;
A
#
# COMPACT_ATOMS: atom_id res chain seq x y z
N SER A 1 4.25 -14.65 -15.19
CA SER A 1 4.64 -14.00 -13.93
C SER A 1 3.72 -14.49 -12.83
N ASP A 2 4.28 -14.62 -11.63
CA ASP A 2 3.52 -15.07 -10.45
C ASP A 2 2.79 -13.90 -9.76
N TYR A 3 2.72 -12.74 -10.42
CA TYR A 3 2.03 -11.54 -9.93
C TYR A 3 1.33 -10.80 -11.07
N GLU A 4 0.37 -9.98 -10.71
CA GLU A 4 -0.31 -9.03 -11.59
C GLU A 4 -0.16 -7.60 -11.04
N ILE A 5 -0.20 -6.62 -11.92
CA ILE A 5 -0.30 -5.20 -11.58
C ILE A 5 -1.70 -4.72 -11.96
N VAL A 6 -2.43 -4.19 -10.99
CA VAL A 6 -3.74 -3.55 -11.19
C VAL A 6 -3.60 -2.08 -10.89
N LEU A 7 -3.50 -1.25 -11.93
CA LEU A 7 -3.53 0.19 -11.77
C LEU A 7 -4.98 0.66 -11.70
N VAL A 8 -5.33 1.32 -10.61
CA VAL A 8 -6.67 1.88 -10.40
C VAL A 8 -6.61 3.38 -10.65
N ASP A 9 -7.18 3.80 -11.78
CA ASP A 9 -7.40 5.20 -12.09
C ASP A 9 -8.61 5.71 -11.32
N ASN A 10 -8.39 6.62 -10.38
CA ASN A 10 -9.45 7.21 -9.57
C ASN A 10 -9.99 8.49 -10.17
N ASN A 11 -10.47 8.40 -11.42
CA ASN A 11 -11.06 9.51 -12.18
C ASN A 11 -10.05 10.64 -12.45
N CYS A 12 -8.86 10.28 -12.93
CA CYS A 12 -7.81 11.22 -13.33
C CYS A 12 -8.28 12.04 -14.54
N ALA A 13 -7.91 13.32 -14.58
CA ALA A 13 -8.24 14.24 -15.68
C ALA A 13 -7.10 14.37 -16.71
N ASP A 14 -5.99 13.70 -16.50
CA ASP A 14 -4.80 13.71 -17.35
C ASP A 14 -4.75 12.51 -18.31
N ASN A 15 -3.58 12.26 -18.90
CA ASN A 15 -3.37 11.15 -19.83
C ASN A 15 -2.98 9.83 -19.16
N THR A 16 -3.33 9.60 -17.88
CA THR A 16 -3.01 8.36 -17.14
C THR A 16 -3.36 7.11 -17.94
N ARG A 17 -4.57 7.05 -18.51
CA ARG A 17 -5.01 5.91 -19.33
C ARG A 17 -4.10 5.65 -20.53
N GLY A 18 -3.73 6.68 -21.28
CA GLY A 18 -2.86 6.53 -22.45
C GLY A 18 -1.45 6.04 -22.07
N VAL A 19 -0.92 6.49 -20.94
CA VAL A 19 0.35 6.02 -20.40
C VAL A 19 0.26 4.52 -20.03
N CYS A 20 -0.82 4.10 -19.39
CA CYS A 20 -1.05 2.70 -19.03
C CYS A 20 -1.19 1.79 -20.25
N GLU A 21 -1.91 2.23 -21.29
CA GLU A 21 -2.05 1.49 -22.54
C GLU A 21 -0.69 1.31 -23.23
N GLN A 22 0.13 2.36 -23.31
CA GLN A 22 1.48 2.30 -23.86
C GLN A 22 2.39 1.37 -23.04
N PHE A 23 2.31 1.42 -21.70
CA PHE A 23 3.07 0.52 -20.83
C PHE A 23 2.70 -0.95 -21.09
N ALA A 24 1.40 -1.26 -21.15
CA ALA A 24 0.92 -2.61 -21.41
C ALA A 24 1.36 -3.16 -22.77
N GLU A 25 1.34 -2.32 -23.82
CA GLU A 25 1.81 -2.67 -25.16
C GLU A 25 3.34 -2.93 -25.20
N ALA A 26 4.10 -2.13 -24.45
CA ALA A 26 5.57 -2.25 -24.39
C ALA A 26 6.06 -3.43 -23.55
N ASN A 27 5.21 -3.96 -22.62
CA ASN A 27 5.58 -5.00 -21.67
C ASN A 27 4.54 -6.14 -21.64
N PRO A 28 4.34 -6.85 -22.76
CA PRO A 28 3.29 -7.87 -22.89
C PRO A 28 3.48 -9.09 -21.97
N GLU A 29 4.68 -9.27 -21.41
CA GLU A 29 4.99 -10.33 -20.45
C GLU A 29 4.50 -10.02 -19.03
N ILE A 30 4.18 -8.74 -18.72
CA ILE A 30 3.67 -8.30 -17.42
C ILE A 30 2.15 -8.42 -17.42
N ALA A 31 1.59 -9.11 -16.45
CA ALA A 31 0.15 -9.18 -16.26
C ALA A 31 -0.39 -7.83 -15.71
N PHE A 32 -0.43 -6.81 -16.57
CA PHE A 32 -0.86 -5.46 -16.24
C PHE A 32 -2.33 -5.23 -16.62
N ARG A 33 -3.08 -4.59 -15.75
CA ARG A 33 -4.48 -4.18 -15.99
C ARG A 33 -4.73 -2.76 -15.51
N TYR A 34 -5.30 -1.96 -16.39
CA TYR A 34 -5.88 -0.66 -16.06
C TYR A 34 -7.36 -0.84 -15.70
N VAL A 35 -7.80 -0.25 -14.61
CA VAL A 35 -9.22 -0.22 -14.19
C VAL A 35 -9.61 1.18 -13.73
N LEU A 36 -10.79 1.63 -14.15
CA LEU A 36 -11.35 2.91 -13.75
C LEU A 36 -12.23 2.75 -12.51
N GLU A 37 -12.01 3.61 -11.51
CA GLU A 37 -12.93 3.82 -10.39
C GLU A 37 -13.49 5.26 -10.46
N PRO A 38 -14.75 5.43 -10.90
CA PRO A 38 -15.33 6.76 -11.08
C PRO A 38 -15.67 7.46 -9.76
N GLU A 39 -15.85 6.72 -8.66
CA GLU A 39 -16.04 7.32 -7.35
C GLU A 39 -14.71 7.82 -6.80
N GLN A 40 -14.55 9.14 -6.77
CA GLN A 40 -13.31 9.76 -6.31
C GLN A 40 -13.09 9.55 -4.82
N GLY A 41 -11.89 9.11 -4.45
CA GLY A 41 -11.46 8.89 -3.08
C GLY A 41 -10.53 7.70 -2.92
N LEU A 42 -9.51 7.84 -2.07
CA LEU A 42 -8.47 6.83 -1.86
C LEU A 42 -9.05 5.48 -1.41
N SER A 43 -10.05 5.50 -0.51
CA SER A 43 -10.74 4.28 -0.07
C SER A 43 -11.51 3.60 -1.20
N ALA A 44 -12.16 4.37 -2.10
CA ALA A 44 -12.86 3.83 -3.25
C ALA A 44 -11.88 3.15 -4.23
N ALA A 45 -10.76 3.82 -4.53
CA ALA A 45 -9.71 3.26 -5.37
C ALA A 45 -9.13 1.95 -4.79
N ARG A 46 -8.79 1.93 -3.49
CA ARG A 46 -8.28 0.73 -2.82
C ARG A 46 -9.30 -0.41 -2.84
N ASN A 47 -10.57 -0.12 -2.59
CA ASN A 47 -11.67 -1.09 -2.65
C ASN A 47 -11.85 -1.67 -4.06
N LYS A 48 -11.68 -0.84 -5.08
CA LYS A 48 -11.67 -1.30 -6.48
C LYS A 48 -10.52 -2.26 -6.72
N GLY A 49 -9.32 -1.91 -6.26
CA GLY A 49 -8.14 -2.80 -6.33
C GLY A 49 -8.39 -4.16 -5.68
N ILE A 50 -8.98 -4.21 -4.47
CA ILE A 50 -9.33 -5.46 -3.77
C ILE A 50 -10.27 -6.33 -4.61
N LYS A 51 -11.32 -5.72 -5.19
CA LYS A 51 -12.32 -6.43 -5.99
C LYS A 51 -11.74 -7.01 -7.29
N GLU A 52 -10.83 -6.26 -7.91
CA GLU A 52 -10.21 -6.64 -9.17
C GLU A 52 -9.04 -7.62 -8.99
N ALA A 53 -8.34 -7.58 -7.86
CA ALA A 53 -7.20 -8.44 -7.61
C ALA A 53 -7.58 -9.93 -7.65
N LYS A 54 -6.77 -10.73 -8.35
CA LYS A 54 -6.92 -12.19 -8.45
C LYS A 54 -5.99 -12.92 -7.49
N GLY A 55 -4.90 -12.27 -7.08
CA GLY A 55 -3.90 -12.83 -6.17
C GLY A 55 -4.42 -13.00 -4.75
N GLU A 56 -3.80 -13.89 -3.99
CA GLU A 56 -4.09 -14.13 -2.58
C GLU A 56 -3.50 -13.05 -1.67
N ILE A 57 -2.43 -12.39 -2.13
CA ILE A 57 -1.77 -11.29 -1.43
C ILE A 57 -1.99 -10.02 -2.24
N ILE A 58 -2.45 -8.96 -1.59
CA ILE A 58 -2.64 -7.64 -2.15
C ILE A 58 -1.58 -6.73 -1.56
N ILE A 59 -0.78 -6.11 -2.43
CA ILE A 59 0.26 -5.15 -2.04
C ILE A 59 -0.15 -3.79 -2.60
N TYR A 60 -0.18 -2.77 -1.76
CA TYR A 60 -0.41 -1.39 -2.17
C TYR A 60 0.91 -0.66 -2.35
N VAL A 61 1.00 0.07 -3.44
CA VAL A 61 2.09 0.99 -3.77
C VAL A 61 1.47 2.27 -4.30
N ASP A 62 1.90 3.41 -3.78
CA ASP A 62 1.47 4.71 -4.30
C ASP A 62 2.15 4.97 -5.65
N ASP A 63 1.53 5.75 -6.53
CA ASP A 63 1.97 5.99 -7.91
C ASP A 63 3.23 6.88 -8.00
N ASP A 64 3.59 7.54 -6.93
CA ASP A 64 4.79 8.35 -6.76
C ASP A 64 5.89 7.64 -5.93
N ALA A 65 5.71 6.35 -5.59
CA ALA A 65 6.68 5.57 -4.85
C ALA A 65 7.64 4.79 -5.76
N LEU A 66 8.89 4.67 -5.31
CA LEU A 66 9.87 3.76 -5.89
C LEU A 66 10.07 2.58 -4.96
N VAL A 67 10.10 1.39 -5.51
CA VAL A 67 10.28 0.15 -4.75
C VAL A 67 11.54 -0.59 -5.23
N ASP A 68 12.15 -1.35 -4.34
CA ASP A 68 13.28 -2.20 -4.68
C ASP A 68 12.88 -3.31 -5.67
N THR A 69 13.84 -3.78 -6.47
CA THR A 69 13.62 -4.84 -7.46
C THR A 69 13.12 -6.14 -6.84
N ASP A 70 13.38 -6.37 -5.58
CA ASP A 70 12.98 -7.55 -4.81
C ASP A 70 11.69 -7.37 -4.01
N TYR A 71 11.05 -6.21 -4.11
CA TYR A 71 9.90 -5.82 -3.29
C TYR A 71 8.78 -6.87 -3.26
N ILE A 72 8.26 -7.26 -4.42
CA ILE A 72 7.18 -8.25 -4.54
C ILE A 72 7.66 -9.62 -4.03
N ARG A 73 8.90 -10.03 -4.38
CA ARG A 73 9.46 -11.32 -3.98
C ARG A 73 9.58 -11.42 -2.47
N GLN A 74 10.04 -10.38 -1.78
CA GLN A 74 10.20 -10.36 -0.32
C GLN A 74 8.86 -10.53 0.39
N TYR A 75 7.78 -9.88 -0.07
CA TYR A 75 6.45 -10.11 0.47
C TYR A 75 5.96 -11.54 0.20
N ALA A 76 6.10 -12.03 -1.03
CA ALA A 76 5.67 -13.37 -1.40
C ALA A 76 6.35 -14.45 -0.56
N GLU A 77 7.68 -14.36 -0.41
CA GLU A 77 8.47 -15.28 0.44
C GLU A 77 8.04 -15.22 1.91
N HIS A 78 7.83 -14.01 2.45
CA HIS A 78 7.38 -13.86 3.83
C HIS A 78 6.02 -14.50 4.06
N PHE A 79 5.01 -14.18 3.23
CA PHE A 79 3.66 -14.73 3.38
C PHE A 79 3.62 -16.25 3.13
N ALA A 80 4.46 -16.79 2.26
CA ALA A 80 4.59 -18.22 2.05
C ALA A 80 5.17 -18.93 3.29
N ALA A 81 6.22 -18.36 3.90
CA ALA A 81 6.86 -18.91 5.09
C ALA A 81 6.05 -18.72 6.37
N HIS A 82 5.17 -17.72 6.43
CA HIS A 82 4.40 -17.32 7.61
C HIS A 82 2.89 -17.25 7.33
N PRO A 83 2.20 -18.40 7.25
CA PRO A 83 0.77 -18.44 6.90
C PRO A 83 -0.13 -17.73 7.93
N ASP A 84 0.35 -17.51 9.15
CA ASP A 84 -0.36 -16.79 10.22
C ASP A 84 -0.24 -15.26 10.13
N THR A 85 0.66 -14.73 9.28
CA THR A 85 0.74 -13.28 9.00
C THR A 85 -0.42 -12.87 8.11
N MET A 86 -1.24 -11.95 8.59
CA MET A 86 -2.44 -11.48 7.89
C MET A 86 -2.21 -10.17 7.13
N ALA A 87 -1.32 -9.32 7.66
CA ALA A 87 -0.83 -8.13 6.96
C ALA A 87 0.62 -7.85 7.36
N ALA A 88 1.31 -7.15 6.50
CA ALA A 88 2.68 -6.69 6.75
C ALA A 88 2.91 -5.34 6.08
N GLY A 89 3.95 -4.64 6.51
CA GLY A 89 4.44 -3.44 5.86
C GLY A 89 5.90 -3.22 6.16
N GLY A 90 6.56 -2.46 5.32
CA GLY A 90 7.99 -2.18 5.40
C GLY A 90 8.31 -0.73 5.76
N PRO A 91 9.59 -0.38 5.70
CA PRO A 91 10.03 0.99 5.84
C PRO A 91 9.53 1.86 4.69
N ILE A 92 9.37 3.15 4.98
CA ILE A 92 9.10 4.19 3.99
C ILE A 92 10.16 5.27 4.19
N GLU A 93 10.95 5.52 3.17
CA GLU A 93 11.99 6.53 3.20
C GLU A 93 11.66 7.63 2.18
N PRO A 94 11.75 8.92 2.54
CA PRO A 94 11.52 9.99 1.60
C PRO A 94 12.65 10.07 0.59
N LEU A 95 12.30 10.18 -0.68
CA LEU A 95 13.22 10.52 -1.75
C LEU A 95 13.15 12.02 -2.00
N TYR A 96 14.25 12.71 -1.75
CA TYR A 96 14.35 14.15 -1.98
C TYR A 96 14.88 14.42 -3.38
N GLU A 97 14.27 15.35 -4.11
CA GLU A 97 14.82 15.83 -5.40
C GLU A 97 16.15 16.59 -5.25
N THR A 98 16.36 17.15 -4.03
CA THR A 98 17.57 17.85 -3.64
C THR A 98 18.08 17.29 -2.30
N GLU A 99 19.01 17.98 -1.64
CA GLU A 99 19.48 17.59 -0.30
C GLU A 99 18.36 17.69 0.74
N GLU A 100 18.39 16.78 1.72
CA GLU A 100 17.48 16.84 2.87
C GLU A 100 17.60 18.21 3.57
N PRO A 101 16.50 18.92 3.81
CA PRO A 101 16.55 20.23 4.45
C PRO A 101 17.22 20.18 5.83
N SER A 102 18.12 21.11 6.12
CA SER A 102 18.89 21.14 7.37
C SER A 102 18.04 21.28 8.65
N TRP A 103 16.79 21.74 8.51
CA TRP A 103 15.83 21.82 9.62
C TRP A 103 15.04 20.52 9.86
N MET A 104 15.21 19.50 8.98
CA MET A 104 14.49 18.25 9.09
C MET A 104 14.98 17.45 10.30
N SER A 105 14.08 17.19 11.22
CA SER A 105 14.30 16.31 12.36
C SER A 105 13.58 14.97 12.14
N PRO A 106 13.92 13.89 12.86
CA PRO A 106 13.18 12.64 12.77
C PRO A 106 11.68 12.80 13.01
N TYR A 107 11.27 13.74 13.87
CA TYR A 107 9.86 14.03 14.14
C TYR A 107 9.17 14.70 12.93
N THR A 108 9.78 15.75 12.36
CA THR A 108 9.22 16.45 11.21
C THR A 108 9.25 15.56 9.96
N LYS A 109 10.27 14.73 9.79
CA LYS A 109 10.38 13.74 8.73
C LYS A 109 9.19 12.76 8.78
N ALA A 110 8.94 12.14 9.92
CA ALA A 110 7.80 11.23 10.08
C ALA A 110 6.45 11.91 9.84
N LEU A 111 6.31 13.19 10.23
CA LEU A 111 5.06 13.93 10.07
C LEU A 111 4.80 14.36 8.62
N LEU A 112 5.84 14.79 7.90
CA LEU A 112 5.70 15.45 6.59
C LEU A 112 5.88 14.48 5.42
N THR A 113 6.62 13.38 5.60
CA THR A 113 7.01 12.48 4.51
C THR A 113 6.54 11.04 4.71
N ALA A 114 5.65 10.80 5.69
CA ALA A 114 5.24 9.45 6.08
C ALA A 114 6.42 8.51 6.43
N TRP A 115 7.60 9.05 6.72
CA TRP A 115 8.79 8.28 7.06
C TRP A 115 8.50 7.25 8.15
N MET A 116 8.87 6.01 7.86
CA MET A 116 8.64 4.89 8.76
C MET A 116 9.85 3.96 8.73
N ASN A 117 10.50 3.79 9.88
CA ASN A 117 11.58 2.82 10.04
C ASN A 117 11.61 2.34 11.49
N TYR A 118 11.39 1.06 11.71
CA TYR A 118 11.38 0.41 13.03
C TYR A 118 12.56 -0.54 13.22
N GLY A 119 13.64 -0.35 12.45
CA GLY A 119 14.89 -1.10 12.56
C GLY A 119 14.97 -2.31 11.63
N ASP A 120 15.93 -3.17 11.89
CA ASP A 120 16.42 -4.23 10.99
C ASP A 120 15.84 -5.63 11.29
N LYS A 121 14.80 -5.72 12.13
CA LYS A 121 14.21 -7.00 12.53
C LYS A 121 12.72 -7.04 12.29
N VAL A 122 12.24 -8.21 11.85
CA VAL A 122 10.81 -8.50 11.81
C VAL A 122 10.23 -8.40 13.22
N ARG A 123 9.14 -7.68 13.36
CA ARG A 123 8.49 -7.43 14.66
C ARG A 123 7.03 -7.03 14.49
N GLU A 124 6.27 -7.08 15.57
CA GLU A 124 4.97 -6.41 15.60
C GLU A 124 5.15 -4.89 15.60
N TYR A 125 4.18 -4.20 15.02
CA TYR A 125 4.16 -2.74 15.06
C TYR A 125 4.05 -2.22 16.50
N PRO A 126 4.73 -1.12 16.85
CA PRO A 126 4.55 -0.45 18.14
C PRO A 126 3.08 -0.09 18.38
N LYS A 127 2.68 0.02 19.66
CA LYS A 127 1.31 0.36 20.02
C LYS A 127 0.84 1.64 19.29
N GLY A 128 -0.30 1.54 18.59
CA GLY A 128 -0.88 2.64 17.84
C GLY A 128 -0.20 2.93 16.50
N ARG A 129 0.71 2.05 16.05
CA ARG A 129 1.33 2.08 14.74
C ARG A 129 0.84 0.93 13.89
N TYR A 130 0.92 1.09 12.58
CA TYR A 130 0.48 0.14 11.56
C TYR A 130 1.22 0.43 10.25
N PRO A 131 1.18 -0.47 9.26
CA PRO A 131 1.75 -0.23 7.93
C PRO A 131 1.25 1.08 7.33
N GLY A 132 2.14 1.81 6.67
CA GLY A 132 1.76 2.97 5.85
C GLY A 132 1.09 2.52 4.55
N GLY A 133 0.12 3.29 4.07
CA GLY A 133 -0.69 2.93 2.89
C GLY A 133 0.09 2.71 1.61
N GLY A 134 1.23 3.39 1.44
CA GLY A 134 2.13 3.23 0.29
C GLY A 134 3.10 2.04 0.39
N ASN A 135 3.14 1.34 1.54
CA ASN A 135 3.93 0.12 1.71
C ASN A 135 3.21 -0.85 2.66
N ALA A 136 2.10 -1.41 2.20
CA ALA A 136 1.27 -2.33 2.96
C ALA A 136 0.82 -3.52 2.12
N ALA A 137 0.96 -4.72 2.69
CA ALA A 137 0.55 -5.98 2.08
C ALA A 137 -0.46 -6.70 2.98
N TYR A 138 -1.47 -7.32 2.37
CA TYR A 138 -2.55 -8.02 3.08
C TYR A 138 -2.81 -9.37 2.43
N ARG A 139 -3.15 -10.39 3.24
CA ARG A 139 -3.91 -11.52 2.69
C ARG A 139 -5.29 -11.03 2.27
N LYS A 140 -5.73 -11.40 1.08
CA LYS A 140 -7.03 -10.96 0.54
C LYS A 140 -8.19 -11.34 1.46
N GLU A 141 -8.12 -12.50 2.13
CA GLU A 141 -9.11 -12.98 3.10
C GLU A 141 -9.30 -12.04 4.32
N VAL A 142 -8.38 -11.13 4.59
CA VAL A 142 -8.55 -10.09 5.62
C VAL A 142 -9.82 -9.30 5.34
N PHE A 143 -10.04 -8.92 4.08
CA PHE A 143 -11.17 -8.09 3.67
C PHE A 143 -12.50 -8.82 3.74
N ASP A 144 -12.52 -10.15 3.70
CA ASP A 144 -13.72 -10.96 3.94
C ASP A 144 -14.14 -10.91 5.42
N ARG A 145 -13.19 -10.69 6.32
CA ARG A 145 -13.41 -10.71 7.77
C ARG A 145 -13.61 -9.33 8.39
N VAL A 146 -12.87 -8.31 7.92
CA VAL A 146 -12.93 -6.94 8.48
C VAL A 146 -13.75 -5.99 7.62
N GLY A 147 -14.12 -6.40 6.40
CA GLY A 147 -14.76 -5.55 5.41
C GLY A 147 -13.76 -4.70 4.62
N LEU A 148 -14.29 -3.93 3.69
CA LEU A 148 -13.54 -3.03 2.82
C LEU A 148 -13.17 -1.72 3.55
N PHE A 149 -12.32 -0.91 2.95
CA PHE A 149 -12.02 0.44 3.45
C PHE A 149 -13.29 1.29 3.47
N ASN A 150 -13.47 2.02 4.57
CA ASN A 150 -14.62 2.91 4.72
C ASN A 150 -14.45 4.15 3.80
N THR A 151 -15.34 4.32 2.84
CA THR A 151 -15.31 5.42 1.87
C THR A 151 -15.66 6.80 2.45
N GLU A 152 -16.16 6.83 3.70
CA GLU A 152 -16.33 8.08 4.45
C GLU A 152 -15.02 8.54 5.12
N LEU A 153 -13.99 7.69 5.13
CA LEU A 153 -12.64 7.98 5.59
C LEU A 153 -11.68 8.04 4.40
N GLY A 154 -10.51 8.66 4.61
CA GLY A 154 -9.51 8.83 3.57
C GLY A 154 -9.65 10.15 2.82
N ARG A 155 -8.68 10.43 1.97
CA ARG A 155 -8.65 11.64 1.16
C ARG A 155 -9.72 11.58 0.06
N LYS A 156 -10.53 12.64 -0.05
CA LYS A 156 -11.57 12.76 -1.08
C LYS A 156 -11.69 14.22 -1.53
N GLY A 157 -11.24 14.53 -2.73
CA GLY A 157 -11.19 15.89 -3.25
C GLY A 157 -10.42 16.82 -2.31
N ASN A 158 -11.07 17.86 -1.79
CA ASN A 158 -10.46 18.82 -0.86
C ASN A 158 -10.48 18.37 0.62
N LEU A 159 -11.08 17.21 0.92
CA LEU A 159 -11.12 16.66 2.27
C LEU A 159 -9.85 15.84 2.51
N LEU A 160 -9.04 16.29 3.46
CA LEU A 160 -7.79 15.64 3.87
C LEU A 160 -8.02 14.72 5.09
N LEU A 161 -9.18 14.05 5.14
CA LEU A 161 -9.41 13.05 6.16
C LEU A 161 -8.43 11.89 5.94
N ALA A 162 -7.80 11.47 7.01
CA ALA A 162 -6.99 10.26 7.06
C ALA A 162 -7.67 9.28 8.04
N SER A 163 -7.21 8.07 8.12
CA SER A 163 -7.58 7.03 9.08
C SER A 163 -8.32 5.82 8.48
N GLU A 164 -8.38 5.72 7.17
CA GLU A 164 -8.95 4.54 6.49
C GLU A 164 -8.12 3.29 6.78
N GLU A 165 -6.79 3.41 6.79
CA GLU A 165 -5.91 2.29 7.19
C GLU A 165 -6.08 1.97 8.68
N LYS A 166 -6.16 3.02 9.51
CA LYS A 166 -6.35 2.83 10.95
C LYS A 166 -7.61 2.03 11.26
N ASP A 167 -8.72 2.31 10.57
CA ASP A 167 -9.98 1.57 10.74
C ASP A 167 -9.81 0.08 10.43
N ILE A 168 -9.14 -0.25 9.32
CA ILE A 168 -8.83 -1.64 8.95
C ILE A 168 -7.95 -2.31 10.01
N PHE A 169 -6.85 -1.66 10.42
CA PHE A 169 -5.93 -2.26 11.40
C PHE A 169 -6.52 -2.37 12.80
N ASP A 170 -7.39 -1.46 13.21
CA ASP A 170 -8.11 -1.58 14.48
C ASP A 170 -9.07 -2.79 14.47
N LYS A 171 -9.78 -3.04 13.36
CA LYS A 171 -10.62 -4.22 13.17
C LYS A 171 -9.79 -5.51 13.14
N MET A 172 -8.68 -5.53 12.42
CA MET A 172 -7.75 -6.66 12.41
C MET A 172 -7.24 -6.99 13.80
N LYS A 173 -6.85 -5.96 14.55
CA LYS A 173 -6.39 -6.11 15.94
C LYS A 173 -7.48 -6.66 16.86
N ALA A 174 -8.70 -6.16 16.73
CA ALA A 174 -9.85 -6.67 17.52
C ALA A 174 -10.11 -8.16 17.27
N LEU A 175 -9.76 -8.67 16.08
CA LEU A 175 -9.86 -10.09 15.71
C LEU A 175 -8.58 -10.89 16.01
N GLY A 176 -7.56 -10.28 16.65
CA GLY A 176 -6.30 -10.94 16.96
C GLY A 176 -5.46 -11.31 15.74
N MET A 177 -5.65 -10.62 14.61
CA MET A 177 -4.89 -10.85 13.40
C MET A 177 -3.45 -10.36 13.53
N LYS A 178 -2.50 -11.15 13.07
CA LYS A 178 -1.07 -10.84 13.13
C LYS A 178 -0.69 -9.84 12.04
N VAL A 179 -0.13 -8.70 12.46
CA VAL A 179 0.37 -7.63 11.59
C VAL A 179 1.83 -7.36 11.90
N LEU A 180 2.72 -7.49 10.92
CA LEU A 180 4.15 -7.42 11.11
C LEU A 180 4.80 -6.27 10.34
N TYR A 181 5.78 -5.66 10.98
CA TYR A 181 6.80 -4.85 10.31
C TYR A 181 7.89 -5.78 9.76
N LEU A 182 8.19 -5.62 8.49
CA LEU A 182 9.31 -6.27 7.81
C LEU A 182 10.37 -5.20 7.52
N PRO A 183 11.64 -5.42 7.88
CA PRO A 183 12.72 -4.44 7.60
C PRO A 183 13.02 -4.30 6.12
N THR A 184 12.67 -5.26 5.34
CA THR A 184 12.55 -5.34 3.89
C THR A 184 11.18 -5.91 3.60
N PRO A 185 10.42 -5.46 2.69
CA PRO A 185 10.69 -4.69 1.46
C PRO A 185 10.65 -3.16 1.66
N VAL A 186 11.42 -2.46 0.83
CA VAL A 186 11.51 -0.99 0.79
C VAL A 186 10.95 -0.48 -0.51
#